data_fa9cbc7d6a8aacc9f17f7bef7d356896
#
_entry.id   fa9cbc7d6a8aacc9f17f7bef7d356896
#
_cell.length_a   1.000
_cell.length_b   1.000
_cell.length_c   1.000
_cell.angle_alpha   90.00
_cell.angle_beta   90.00
_cell.angle_gamma   90.00
#
_symmetry.space_group_name_H-M   'P 1'
#
loop_
_entity.id
_entity.type
_entity.pdbx_description
1 polymer ?
#
loop_
_entity_poly.entity_id
_entity_poly.type
_entity_poly.pdbx_seq_one_letter_code
_entity_poly.pdbx_strand_id
1 'polypeptide(L)'
;MCIKMNDESQINELYSMLFNESPDSDTLKSLLKVFHEHDNSMDYLEDNLRKSDKFKLLSEKLEVELGVAELYYILLNRKPDKEGLSFFTNQIIEQNKSLDWVSESIKNSAEFKSII
;
A
#
# COMPACT_ATOMS: atom_id res chain seq x y z
N MET A 1 28.43 21.31 14.39
CA MET A 1 27.08 21.48 14.94
C MET A 1 26.13 20.51 14.23
N CYS A 2 25.51 19.64 14.96
CA CYS A 2 24.56 18.70 14.39
C CYS A 2 23.28 19.41 14.02
N ILE A 3 22.89 19.33 12.76
CA ILE A 3 21.57 19.79 12.35
C ILE A 3 20.57 18.77 12.85
N LYS A 4 19.80 19.17 13.83
CA LYS A 4 18.76 18.31 14.38
C LYS A 4 17.54 18.45 13.49
N MET A 5 17.05 17.37 12.94
CA MET A 5 15.77 17.39 12.26
C MET A 5 14.71 17.75 13.27
N ASN A 6 13.79 18.64 12.91
CA ASN A 6 12.70 18.96 13.82
C ASN A 6 11.70 17.80 13.84
N ASP A 7 10.85 17.81 14.84
CA ASP A 7 9.88 16.73 15.05
C ASP A 7 8.96 16.54 13.85
N GLU A 8 8.54 17.65 13.24
CA GLU A 8 7.69 17.60 12.05
C GLU A 8 8.35 16.88 10.89
N SER A 9 9.64 17.16 10.65
CA SER A 9 10.37 16.51 9.56
C SER A 9 10.51 15.02 9.78
N GLN A 10 10.79 14.61 11.01
CA GLN A 10 10.92 13.20 11.38
C GLN A 10 9.59 12.47 11.17
N ILE A 11 8.50 13.07 11.60
CA ILE A 11 7.16 12.48 11.47
C ILE A 11 6.73 12.43 10.01
N ASN A 12 7.00 13.48 9.24
CA ASN A 12 6.74 13.50 7.79
C ASN A 12 7.47 12.36 7.08
N GLU A 13 8.73 12.18 7.44
CA GLU A 13 9.57 11.14 6.85
C GLU A 13 9.01 9.74 7.16
N LEU A 14 8.68 9.49 8.42
CA LEU A 14 8.09 8.22 8.83
C LEU A 14 6.77 7.95 8.12
N TYR A 15 5.89 8.94 8.10
CA TYR A 15 4.58 8.82 7.45
C TYR A 15 4.72 8.54 5.97
N SER A 16 5.62 9.26 5.29
CA SER A 16 5.88 9.09 3.86
C SER A 16 6.43 7.69 3.56
N MET A 17 7.25 7.17 4.46
CA MET A 17 7.82 5.84 4.33
C MET A 17 6.75 4.75 4.43
N LEU A 18 5.81 4.92 5.35
CA LEU A 18 4.76 3.93 5.60
C LEU A 18 3.59 4.03 4.60
N PHE A 19 3.22 5.23 4.19
CA PHE A 19 2.02 5.46 3.39
C PHE A 19 2.29 5.96 1.97
N ASN A 20 3.54 6.26 1.66
CA ASN A 20 3.95 6.80 0.36
C ASN A 20 3.24 8.12 0.01
N GLU A 21 2.91 8.89 1.03
CA GLU A 21 2.31 10.22 0.88
C GLU A 21 2.65 11.06 2.11
N SER A 22 2.49 12.38 2.00
CA SER A 22 2.71 13.28 3.13
C SER A 22 1.45 13.38 3.97
N PRO A 23 1.57 13.53 5.31
CA PRO A 23 0.40 13.77 6.14
C PRO A 23 -0.16 15.16 5.90
N ASP A 24 -1.49 15.32 6.00
CA ASP A 24 -2.08 16.65 5.96
C ASP A 24 -1.84 17.36 7.29
N SER A 25 -2.22 18.66 7.36
CA SER A 25 -1.98 19.48 8.55
C SER A 25 -2.60 18.90 9.82
N ASP A 26 -3.83 18.43 9.72
CA ASP A 26 -4.54 17.88 10.88
C ASP A 26 -3.91 16.57 11.36
N THR A 27 -3.56 15.72 10.42
CA THR A 27 -2.87 14.46 10.72
C THR A 27 -1.53 14.73 11.38
N LEU A 28 -0.75 15.67 10.82
CA LEU A 28 0.55 16.02 11.37
C LEU A 28 0.44 16.54 12.80
N LYS A 29 -0.54 17.41 13.06
CA LYS A 29 -0.78 17.92 14.42
C LYS A 29 -1.12 16.82 15.40
N SER A 30 -1.98 15.88 14.99
CA SER A 30 -2.35 14.74 15.81
C SER A 30 -1.14 13.85 16.11
N LEU A 31 -0.31 13.61 15.11
CA LEU A 31 0.89 12.78 15.27
C LEU A 31 1.91 13.46 16.18
N LEU A 32 2.08 14.77 16.05
CA LEU A 32 2.96 15.54 16.95
C LEU A 32 2.49 15.42 18.40
N LYS A 33 1.19 15.52 18.62
CA LYS A 33 0.62 15.39 19.96
C LYS A 33 0.91 14.02 20.56
N VAL A 34 0.65 12.96 19.79
CA VAL A 34 0.93 11.58 20.22
C VAL A 34 2.43 11.40 20.51
N PHE A 35 3.26 11.93 19.62
CA PHE A 35 4.72 11.86 19.75
C PHE A 35 5.19 12.47 21.07
N HIS A 36 4.73 13.70 21.37
CA HIS A 36 5.12 14.39 22.60
C HIS A 36 4.54 13.75 23.86
N GLU A 37 3.35 13.16 23.77
CA GLU A 37 2.72 12.48 24.90
C GLU A 37 3.43 11.17 25.26
N HIS A 38 4.21 10.60 24.35
CA HIS A 38 4.90 9.33 24.53
C HIS A 38 6.41 9.49 24.48
N ASP A 39 6.91 10.49 25.19
CA ASP A 39 8.34 10.75 25.41
C ASP A 39 9.14 10.89 24.11
N ASN A 40 8.54 11.45 23.09
CA ASN A 40 9.16 11.66 21.78
C ASN A 40 9.69 10.34 21.19
N SER A 41 8.94 9.27 21.35
CA SER A 41 9.32 7.94 20.84
C SER A 41 8.85 7.75 19.42
N MET A 42 9.78 7.68 18.47
CA MET A 42 9.48 7.34 17.07
C MET A 42 9.02 5.91 16.94
N ASP A 43 9.55 5.00 17.76
CA ASP A 43 9.16 3.59 17.76
C ASP A 43 7.68 3.44 18.13
N TYR A 44 7.24 4.18 19.14
CA TYR A 44 5.84 4.17 19.54
C TYR A 44 4.94 4.68 18.41
N LEU A 45 5.36 5.77 17.77
CA LEU A 45 4.59 6.38 16.69
C LEU A 45 4.51 5.44 15.49
N GLU A 46 5.62 4.82 15.12
CA GLU A 46 5.66 3.85 14.04
C GLU A 46 4.72 2.66 14.30
N ASP A 47 4.78 2.10 15.50
CA ASP A 47 3.93 1.00 15.91
C ASP A 47 2.45 1.39 15.83
N ASN A 48 2.13 2.58 16.30
CA ASN A 48 0.78 3.12 16.27
C ASN A 48 0.27 3.28 14.83
N LEU A 49 1.10 3.80 13.94
CA LEU A 49 0.75 3.97 12.54
C LEU A 49 0.56 2.63 11.83
N ARG A 50 1.42 1.64 12.14
CA ARG A 50 1.31 0.30 11.56
C ARG A 50 0.05 -0.44 12.01
N LYS A 51 -0.50 -0.08 13.17
CA LYS A 51 -1.74 -0.66 13.67
C LYS A 51 -2.98 0.08 13.21
N SER A 52 -2.81 1.20 12.51
CA SER A 52 -3.94 1.99 12.03
C SER A 52 -4.71 1.27 10.93
N ASP A 53 -6.00 1.58 10.82
CA ASP A 53 -6.86 1.03 9.77
C ASP A 53 -6.35 1.41 8.39
N LYS A 54 -5.84 2.64 8.24
CA LYS A 54 -5.27 3.11 6.98
C LYS A 54 -4.10 2.24 6.54
N PHE A 55 -3.20 1.89 7.45
CA PHE A 55 -2.06 1.05 7.13
C PHE A 55 -2.49 -0.38 6.78
N LYS A 56 -3.47 -0.90 7.50
CA LYS A 56 -4.00 -2.24 7.21
C LYS A 56 -4.61 -2.30 5.82
N LEU A 57 -5.38 -1.30 5.45
CA LEU A 57 -5.98 -1.22 4.11
C LEU A 57 -4.91 -1.10 3.03
N LEU A 58 -3.89 -0.27 3.28
CA LEU A 58 -2.79 -0.10 2.34
C LEU A 58 -1.99 -1.39 2.17
N SER A 59 -1.68 -2.08 3.27
CA SER A 59 -0.96 -3.35 3.25
C SER A 59 -1.75 -4.41 2.50
N GLU A 60 -3.06 -4.49 2.73
CA GLU A 60 -3.94 -5.40 2.03
C GLU A 60 -3.95 -5.12 0.53
N LYS A 61 -4.03 -3.86 0.17
CA LYS A 61 -4.00 -3.44 -1.23
C LYS A 61 -2.68 -3.83 -1.89
N LEU A 62 -1.56 -3.61 -1.22
CA LEU A 62 -0.24 -3.97 -1.75
C LEU A 62 -0.10 -5.48 -1.93
N GLU A 63 -0.58 -6.27 -0.98
CA GLU A 63 -0.56 -7.73 -1.09
C GLU A 63 -1.38 -8.21 -2.28
N VAL A 64 -2.55 -7.61 -2.49
CA VAL A 64 -3.42 -7.93 -3.62
C VAL A 64 -2.74 -7.55 -4.94
N GLU A 65 -2.14 -6.36 -5.00
CA GLU A 65 -1.43 -5.91 -6.20
C GLU A 65 -0.27 -6.85 -6.56
N LEU A 66 0.47 -7.31 -5.56
CA LEU A 66 1.54 -8.27 -5.77
C LEU A 66 1.02 -9.60 -6.29
N GLY A 67 -0.10 -10.07 -5.75
CA GLY A 67 -0.74 -11.31 -6.21
C GLY A 67 -1.20 -11.21 -7.65
N VAL A 68 -1.80 -10.09 -8.03
CA VAL A 68 -2.24 -9.84 -9.41
C VAL A 68 -1.03 -9.79 -10.35
N ALA A 69 0.03 -9.08 -9.93
CA ALA A 69 1.25 -8.99 -10.73
C ALA A 69 1.89 -10.36 -10.96
N GLU A 70 1.91 -11.21 -9.94
CA GLU A 70 2.41 -12.58 -10.07
C GLU A 70 1.64 -13.37 -11.12
N LEU A 71 0.31 -13.25 -11.12
CA LEU A 71 -0.52 -13.94 -12.11
C LEU A 71 -0.22 -13.47 -13.53
N TYR A 72 0.00 -12.18 -13.73
CA TYR A 72 0.42 -11.66 -15.03
C TYR A 72 1.74 -12.28 -15.48
N TYR A 73 2.72 -12.37 -14.57
CA TYR A 73 4.00 -12.99 -14.89
C TYR A 73 3.87 -14.47 -15.22
N ILE A 74 3.12 -15.19 -14.43
CA ILE A 74 2.95 -16.64 -14.59
C ILE A 74 2.19 -16.95 -15.88
N LEU A 75 1.11 -16.24 -16.12
CA LEU A 75 0.18 -16.55 -17.22
C LEU A 75 0.54 -15.83 -18.51
N LEU A 76 0.99 -14.58 -18.44
CA LEU A 76 1.25 -13.75 -19.61
C LEU A 76 2.72 -13.40 -19.81
N ASN A 77 3.58 -13.78 -18.88
CA ASN A 77 5.01 -13.51 -18.90
C ASN A 77 5.35 -12.03 -19.06
N ARG A 78 4.58 -11.17 -18.41
CA ARG A 78 4.80 -9.73 -18.44
C ARG A 78 4.24 -9.07 -17.20
N LYS A 79 4.63 -7.82 -16.96
CA LYS A 79 4.05 -7.00 -15.91
C LYS A 79 2.65 -6.58 -16.29
N PRO A 80 1.73 -6.42 -15.33
CA PRO A 80 0.42 -5.86 -15.63
C PRO A 80 0.56 -4.39 -16.03
N ASP A 81 -0.30 -3.94 -16.94
CA ASP A 81 -0.44 -2.53 -17.19
C ASP A 81 -1.20 -1.89 -16.01
N LYS A 82 -1.09 -0.57 -15.90
CA LYS A 82 -1.67 0.16 -14.78
C LYS A 82 -3.18 -0.04 -14.67
N GLU A 83 -3.86 -0.04 -15.81
CA GLU A 83 -5.31 -0.22 -15.85
C GLU A 83 -5.72 -1.62 -15.43
N GLY A 84 -5.03 -2.64 -15.92
CA GLY A 84 -5.30 -4.04 -15.55
C GLY A 84 -5.07 -4.29 -14.07
N LEU A 85 -3.96 -3.77 -13.54
CA LEU A 85 -3.64 -3.91 -12.12
C LEU A 85 -4.72 -3.25 -11.26
N SER A 86 -5.11 -2.02 -11.58
CA SER A 86 -6.17 -1.31 -10.86
C SER A 86 -7.49 -2.04 -10.91
N PHE A 87 -7.86 -2.51 -12.10
CA PHE A 87 -9.13 -3.22 -12.30
C PHE A 87 -9.21 -4.46 -11.40
N PHE A 88 -8.23 -5.35 -11.51
CA PHE A 88 -8.26 -6.60 -10.74
C PHE A 88 -8.11 -6.37 -9.24
N THR A 89 -7.27 -5.40 -8.84
CA THR A 89 -7.12 -5.06 -7.43
C THR A 89 -8.45 -4.59 -6.85
N ASN A 90 -9.16 -3.72 -7.55
CA ASN A 90 -10.47 -3.23 -7.12
C ASN A 90 -11.52 -4.34 -7.08
N GLN A 91 -11.48 -5.27 -8.02
CA GLN A 91 -12.41 -6.41 -8.01
C GLN A 91 -12.20 -7.27 -6.76
N ILE A 92 -10.96 -7.47 -6.36
CA ILE A 92 -10.68 -8.26 -5.16
C ILE A 92 -11.11 -7.50 -3.89
N ILE A 93 -10.71 -6.23 -3.77
CA ILE A 93 -10.94 -5.46 -2.55
C ILE A 93 -12.39 -5.02 -2.41
N GLU A 94 -12.97 -4.48 -3.48
CA GLU A 94 -14.32 -3.90 -3.43
C GLU A 94 -15.43 -4.89 -3.73
N GLN A 95 -15.19 -5.84 -4.64
CA GLN A 95 -16.18 -6.81 -5.09
C GLN A 95 -15.98 -8.18 -4.48
N ASN A 96 -15.03 -8.31 -3.57
CA ASN A 96 -14.77 -9.55 -2.83
C ASN A 96 -14.41 -10.75 -3.71
N LYS A 97 -13.80 -10.48 -4.86
CA LYS A 97 -13.34 -11.54 -5.75
C LYS A 97 -12.06 -12.16 -5.20
N SER A 98 -11.70 -13.33 -5.67
CA SER A 98 -10.49 -14.04 -5.26
C SER A 98 -9.40 -13.95 -6.33
N LEU A 99 -8.17 -14.28 -5.96
CA LEU A 99 -7.07 -14.41 -6.93
C LEU A 99 -7.37 -15.52 -7.95
N ASP A 100 -8.08 -16.57 -7.54
CA ASP A 100 -8.53 -17.63 -8.47
C ASP A 100 -9.44 -17.07 -9.55
N TRP A 101 -10.35 -16.17 -9.17
CA TRP A 101 -11.22 -15.48 -10.14
C TRP A 101 -10.38 -14.65 -11.12
N VAL A 102 -9.36 -13.96 -10.63
CA VAL A 102 -8.46 -13.17 -11.50
C VAL A 102 -7.71 -14.09 -12.46
N SER A 103 -7.20 -15.21 -11.95
CA SER A 103 -6.50 -16.20 -12.76
C SER A 103 -7.40 -16.71 -13.89
N GLU A 104 -8.63 -17.07 -13.58
CA GLU A 104 -9.60 -17.52 -14.60
C GLU A 104 -9.91 -16.43 -15.61
N SER A 105 -10.06 -15.20 -15.14
CA SER A 105 -10.32 -14.06 -16.02
C SER A 105 -9.20 -13.85 -17.03
N ILE A 106 -7.95 -13.97 -16.57
CA ILE A 106 -6.78 -13.83 -17.44
C ILE A 106 -6.72 -14.98 -18.44
N LYS A 107 -6.96 -16.20 -17.99
CA LYS A 107 -6.96 -17.40 -18.85
C LYS A 107 -8.03 -17.34 -19.93
N ASN A 108 -9.12 -16.65 -19.66
CA ASN A 108 -10.20 -16.48 -20.62
C ASN A 108 -9.98 -15.25 -21.54
N SER A 109 -8.91 -14.50 -21.34
CA SER A 109 -8.62 -13.33 -22.17
C SER A 109 -8.10 -13.74 -23.54
N ALA A 110 -8.31 -12.87 -24.51
CA ALA A 110 -7.79 -13.06 -25.85
C ALA A 110 -6.27 -13.12 -25.87
N GLU A 111 -5.62 -12.33 -25.01
CA GLU A 111 -4.17 -12.30 -24.90
C GLU A 111 -3.60 -13.66 -24.50
N PHE A 112 -4.19 -14.27 -23.44
CA PHE A 112 -3.74 -15.58 -22.99
C PHE A 112 -3.95 -16.65 -24.06
N LYS A 113 -5.10 -16.63 -24.70
CA LYS A 113 -5.44 -17.60 -25.75
C LYS A 113 -4.53 -17.48 -26.95
N SER A 114 -3.98 -16.31 -27.22
CA SER A 114 -3.06 -16.13 -28.33
C SER A 114 -1.64 -16.63 -28.03
N ILE A 115 -1.29 -16.81 -26.76
CA ILE A 115 0.03 -17.29 -26.34
C ILE A 115 0.14 -18.82 -26.39
N ILE A 116 -0.92 -19.50 -26.09
CA ILE A 116 -0.95 -20.98 -26.05
C ILE A 116 -1.19 -21.60 -27.39
#